data_64cb7aa46f35bcd3811b04e18bf80ba3
#
_entry.id   64cb7aa46f35bcd3811b04e18bf80ba3
#
_cell.length_a   1.000
_cell.length_b   1.000
_cell.length_c   1.000
_cell.angle_alpha   90.00
_cell.angle_beta   90.00
_cell.angle_gamma   90.00
#
_symmetry.space_group_name_H-M   'P 1'
#
loop_
_entity.id
_entity.type
_entity.pdbx_description
1 polymer ?
#
loop_
_entity_poly.entity_id
_entity_poly.type
_entity_poly.pdbx_seq_one_letter_code
_entity_poly.pdbx_strand_id
1 'polypeptide(L)'
;MSDPRVVVIGAGVGGLVSALMLAQRGLNVSLVEASQQAGGKIHTRTVDGLAIDSGPTVMTMRWVFDDVFHQCGTSLESELDLEPLSVLARHFWPDGERLDLLADPQASEAEMERFGGALAADQFKKFCTRSRALYDTLQGPFMRSQSPRLAGFAARLGPAGLSVLTQLGPMRTLWQQLQREFQHPRLRQLFGRYATYCGSSPWQAPATMML
;
A
#
# COMPACT_ATOMS: atom_id res chain seq x y z
N MET A 1 28.51 28.05 20.27
CA MET A 1 27.06 27.97 19.96
C MET A 1 26.65 26.51 20.23
N SER A 2 25.68 26.25 21.10
CA SER A 2 25.22 24.89 21.37
C SER A 2 24.58 24.34 20.08
N ASP A 3 24.99 23.13 19.68
CA ASP A 3 24.34 22.44 18.54
C ASP A 3 22.82 22.38 18.75
N PRO A 4 22.05 22.67 17.72
CA PRO A 4 20.59 22.63 17.82
C PRO A 4 20.14 21.23 18.21
N ARG A 5 19.49 21.11 19.38
CA ARG A 5 18.93 19.85 19.87
C ARG A 5 17.49 19.71 19.37
N VAL A 6 17.19 18.61 18.72
CA VAL A 6 15.84 18.26 18.24
C VAL A 6 15.27 17.13 19.11
N VAL A 7 14.05 17.27 19.56
CA VAL A 7 13.33 16.19 20.26
C VAL A 7 12.18 15.71 19.37
N VAL A 8 12.19 14.42 19.07
CA VAL A 8 11.11 13.73 18.35
C VAL A 8 10.29 12.95 19.35
N ILE A 9 8.98 13.17 19.40
CA ILE A 9 8.07 12.52 20.34
C ILE A 9 7.28 11.43 19.61
N GLY A 10 7.42 10.19 20.08
CA GLY A 10 6.78 8.99 19.52
C GLY A 10 7.71 8.21 18.58
N ALA A 11 7.97 6.95 18.92
CA ALA A 11 8.81 6.03 18.14
C ALA A 11 7.98 5.10 17.24
N GLY A 12 6.87 5.57 16.68
CA GLY A 12 6.21 4.94 15.54
C GLY A 12 7.02 5.16 14.25
N VAL A 13 6.60 4.57 13.13
CA VAL A 13 7.30 4.67 11.83
C VAL A 13 7.63 6.11 11.45
N GLY A 14 6.66 7.03 11.59
CA GLY A 14 6.87 8.44 11.27
C GLY A 14 7.94 9.12 12.16
N GLY A 15 7.93 8.84 13.46
CA GLY A 15 8.92 9.39 14.40
C GLY A 15 10.30 8.80 14.17
N LEU A 16 10.41 7.49 13.96
CA LEU A 16 11.66 6.82 13.67
C LEU A 16 12.31 7.36 12.38
N VAL A 17 11.55 7.44 11.27
CA VAL A 17 12.06 7.99 10.01
C VAL A 17 12.44 9.46 10.16
N SER A 18 11.64 10.27 10.86
CA SER A 18 11.95 11.68 11.10
C SER A 18 13.24 11.84 11.90
N ALA A 19 13.41 11.06 12.98
CA ALA A 19 14.63 11.09 13.80
C ALA A 19 15.85 10.67 13.00
N LEU A 20 15.73 9.60 12.21
CA LEU A 20 16.82 9.10 11.35
C LEU A 20 17.24 10.15 10.32
N MET A 21 16.29 10.76 9.60
CA MET A 21 16.57 11.76 8.58
C MET A 21 17.15 13.05 9.15
N LEU A 22 16.76 13.44 10.37
CA LEU A 22 17.33 14.60 11.06
C LEU A 22 18.76 14.32 11.56
N ALA A 23 19.00 13.14 12.13
CA ALA A 23 20.31 12.70 12.57
C ALA A 23 21.29 12.61 11.37
N GLN A 24 20.85 12.10 10.23
CA GLN A 24 21.64 12.04 9.00
C GLN A 24 22.06 13.43 8.50
N ARG A 25 21.30 14.47 8.80
CA ARG A 25 21.65 15.87 8.51
C ARG A 25 22.60 16.49 9.53
N GLY A 26 23.12 15.71 10.47
CA GLY A 26 24.05 16.13 11.50
C GLY A 26 23.40 16.82 12.70
N LEU A 27 22.09 16.73 12.86
CA LEU A 27 21.42 17.31 14.03
C LEU A 27 21.51 16.39 15.24
N ASN A 28 21.62 16.97 16.43
CA ASN A 28 21.58 16.22 17.68
C ASN A 28 20.10 15.88 18.01
N VAL A 29 19.71 14.63 17.79
CA VAL A 29 18.31 14.17 17.89
C VAL A 29 18.13 13.30 19.12
N SER A 30 17.09 13.60 19.91
CA SER A 30 16.58 12.75 20.99
C SER A 30 15.19 12.23 20.59
N LEU A 31 15.01 10.89 20.57
CA LEU A 31 13.72 10.26 20.32
C LEU A 31 13.14 9.79 21.65
N VAL A 32 11.90 10.18 21.96
CA VAL A 32 11.20 9.86 23.20
C VAL A 32 9.94 9.07 22.88
N GLU A 33 9.76 7.93 23.54
CA GLU A 33 8.60 7.03 23.39
C GLU A 33 7.95 6.78 24.75
N ALA A 34 6.62 6.75 24.77
CA ALA A 34 5.83 6.51 25.99
C ALA A 34 5.74 5.02 26.34
N SER A 35 5.78 4.14 25.35
CA SER A 35 5.76 2.70 25.54
C SER A 35 7.18 2.13 25.73
N GLN A 36 7.24 0.88 26.20
CA GLN A 36 8.51 0.20 26.44
C GLN A 36 9.24 -0.20 25.15
N GLN A 37 8.53 -0.20 24.02
CA GLN A 37 9.04 -0.62 22.72
C GLN A 37 8.73 0.40 21.64
N ALA A 38 9.68 0.61 20.73
CA ALA A 38 9.46 1.36 19.50
C ALA A 38 8.57 0.54 18.54
N GLY A 39 7.95 1.21 17.56
CA GLY A 39 7.13 0.60 16.51
C GLY A 39 5.72 1.20 16.42
N GLY A 40 5.20 1.75 17.50
CA GLY A 40 3.86 2.34 17.55
C GLY A 40 2.77 1.31 17.25
N LYS A 41 2.10 1.41 16.09
CA LYS A 41 1.09 0.44 15.66
C LYS A 41 1.68 -0.89 15.18
N ILE A 42 2.96 -0.94 14.84
CA ILE A 42 3.69 -2.16 14.48
C ILE A 42 4.29 -2.70 15.78
N HIS A 43 3.75 -3.78 16.29
CA HIS A 43 4.22 -4.40 17.54
C HIS A 43 3.93 -5.89 17.53
N THR A 44 4.69 -6.62 18.34
CA THR A 44 4.50 -8.06 18.57
C THR A 44 3.81 -8.25 19.92
N ARG A 45 2.84 -9.16 19.96
CA ARG A 45 2.19 -9.61 21.18
C ARG A 45 2.55 -11.06 21.48
N THR A 46 2.77 -11.37 22.73
CA THR A 46 2.96 -12.76 23.15
C THR A 46 1.63 -13.34 23.61
N VAL A 47 1.21 -14.43 22.95
CA VAL A 47 0.01 -15.19 23.32
C VAL A 47 0.43 -16.65 23.51
N ASP A 48 0.22 -17.19 24.70
CA ASP A 48 0.60 -18.57 25.07
C ASP A 48 2.07 -18.91 24.75
N GLY A 49 2.97 -17.95 24.97
CA GLY A 49 4.41 -18.11 24.72
C GLY A 49 4.83 -17.92 23.23
N LEU A 50 3.88 -17.71 22.33
CA LEU A 50 4.14 -17.46 20.90
C LEU A 50 4.15 -15.96 20.63
N ALA A 51 5.17 -15.51 19.89
CA ALA A 51 5.25 -14.14 19.39
C ALA A 51 4.36 -13.98 18.15
N ILE A 52 3.37 -13.10 18.23
CA ILE A 52 2.43 -12.83 17.13
C ILE A 52 2.54 -11.36 16.75
N ASP A 53 2.86 -11.11 15.48
CA ASP A 53 2.88 -9.76 14.94
C ASP A 53 1.48 -9.17 14.90
N SER A 54 1.36 -7.94 15.37
CA SER A 54 0.10 -7.21 15.51
C SER A 54 0.23 -5.83 14.85
N GLY A 55 -0.86 -5.38 14.22
CA GLY A 55 -0.89 -4.15 13.45
C GLY A 55 -0.63 -4.40 11.97
N PRO A 56 0.01 -3.47 11.23
CA PRO A 56 0.35 -3.66 9.82
C PRO A 56 1.35 -4.82 9.64
N THR A 57 0.95 -5.85 8.90
CA THR A 57 1.76 -7.05 8.64
C THR A 57 2.19 -7.16 7.18
N VAL A 58 1.79 -6.20 6.32
CA VAL A 58 2.10 -6.21 4.89
C VAL A 58 3.03 -5.05 4.56
N MET A 59 4.19 -5.37 4.00
CA MET A 59 5.11 -4.37 3.45
C MET A 59 4.70 -4.06 2.01
N THR A 60 4.33 -2.82 1.76
CA THR A 60 4.00 -2.31 0.42
C THR A 60 4.91 -1.14 0.07
N MET A 61 4.95 -0.77 -1.21
CA MET A 61 5.75 0.37 -1.70
C MET A 61 7.21 0.31 -1.23
N ARG A 62 7.87 -0.80 -1.47
CA ARG A 62 9.26 -1.05 -1.09
C ARG A 62 10.17 0.16 -1.41
N TRP A 63 9.96 0.81 -2.55
CA TRP A 63 10.75 1.97 -2.98
C TRP A 63 10.81 3.12 -1.95
N VAL A 64 9.81 3.24 -1.07
CA VAL A 64 9.82 4.26 0.02
C VAL A 64 10.89 3.93 1.05
N PHE A 65 11.02 2.65 1.38
CA PHE A 65 12.06 2.18 2.30
C PHE A 65 13.44 2.27 1.64
N ASP A 66 13.57 1.85 0.38
CA ASP A 66 14.81 1.97 -0.39
C ASP A 66 15.29 3.44 -0.41
N ASP A 67 14.40 4.40 -0.67
CA ASP A 67 14.70 5.84 -0.65
C ASP A 67 15.22 6.29 0.73
N VAL A 68 14.62 5.82 1.83
CA VAL A 68 15.05 6.19 3.21
C VAL A 68 16.42 5.60 3.53
N PHE A 69 16.63 4.30 3.31
CA PHE A 69 17.90 3.65 3.60
C PHE A 69 19.03 4.20 2.74
N HIS A 70 18.79 4.43 1.46
CA HIS A 70 19.77 5.03 0.56
C HIS A 70 20.17 6.46 1.00
N GLN A 71 19.23 7.29 1.44
CA GLN A 71 19.57 8.61 2.00
C GLN A 71 20.39 8.52 3.28
N CYS A 72 20.33 7.41 4.00
CA CYS A 72 21.16 7.16 5.18
C CYS A 72 22.51 6.51 4.87
N GLY A 73 22.84 6.33 3.59
CA GLY A 73 24.13 5.77 3.14
C GLY A 73 24.22 4.24 3.27
N THR A 74 23.08 3.55 3.37
CA THR A 74 22.98 2.10 3.44
C THR A 74 21.92 1.58 2.45
N SER A 75 21.62 0.29 2.45
CA SER A 75 20.55 -0.29 1.64
C SER A 75 19.61 -1.14 2.50
N LEU A 76 18.38 -1.30 2.04
CA LEU A 76 17.39 -2.11 2.73
C LEU A 76 17.86 -3.57 2.86
N GLU A 77 18.52 -4.11 1.84
CA GLU A 77 19.04 -5.48 1.80
C GLU A 77 20.25 -5.68 2.74
N SER A 78 21.01 -4.64 3.07
CA SER A 78 22.10 -4.75 4.03
C SER A 78 21.61 -4.78 5.47
N GLU A 79 20.43 -4.27 5.72
CA GLU A 79 19.85 -4.15 7.07
C GLU A 79 18.79 -5.23 7.36
N LEU A 80 18.13 -5.76 6.32
CA LEU A 80 17.03 -6.71 6.44
C LEU A 80 17.18 -7.87 5.45
N ASP A 81 16.99 -9.08 5.94
CA ASP A 81 16.81 -10.26 5.09
C ASP A 81 15.36 -10.31 4.60
N LEU A 82 15.16 -10.03 3.30
CA LEU A 82 13.84 -9.94 2.69
C LEU A 82 13.61 -11.12 1.77
N GLU A 83 12.64 -11.95 2.12
CA GLU A 83 12.20 -13.07 1.30
C GLU A 83 10.98 -12.68 0.46
N PRO A 84 11.08 -12.69 -0.89
CA PRO A 84 9.93 -12.43 -1.75
C PRO A 84 8.94 -13.60 -1.72
N LEU A 85 7.67 -13.29 -1.43
CA LEU A 85 6.62 -14.30 -1.42
C LEU A 85 6.10 -14.57 -2.83
N SER A 86 5.95 -15.86 -3.20
CA SER A 86 5.32 -16.27 -4.45
C SER A 86 3.78 -16.15 -4.38
N VAL A 87 3.20 -16.43 -3.23
CA VAL A 87 1.76 -16.28 -2.95
C VAL A 87 1.55 -15.05 -2.09
N LEU A 88 0.98 -13.99 -2.66
CA LEU A 88 0.73 -12.74 -1.96
C LEU A 88 -0.47 -12.83 -1.00
N ALA A 89 -1.52 -13.56 -1.42
CA ALA A 89 -2.69 -13.78 -0.60
C ALA A 89 -3.46 -15.03 -1.05
N ARG A 90 -3.94 -15.80 -0.08
CA ARG A 90 -4.80 -16.96 -0.31
C ARG A 90 -6.19 -16.70 0.25
N HIS A 91 -7.19 -16.89 -0.58
CA HIS A 91 -8.59 -16.67 -0.25
C HIS A 91 -9.34 -17.98 -0.20
N PHE A 92 -10.20 -18.12 0.79
CA PHE A 92 -11.07 -19.28 0.97
C PHE A 92 -12.52 -18.84 1.08
N TRP A 93 -13.42 -19.63 0.55
CA TRP A 93 -14.86 -19.47 0.72
C TRP A 93 -15.47 -20.69 1.45
N PRO A 94 -16.65 -20.52 2.10
CA PRO A 94 -17.26 -21.60 2.90
C PRO A 94 -17.60 -22.88 2.14
N ASP A 95 -17.73 -22.81 0.82
CA ASP A 95 -17.97 -23.94 -0.07
C ASP A 95 -16.70 -24.71 -0.49
N GLY A 96 -15.54 -24.35 0.09
CA GLY A 96 -14.25 -24.99 -0.17
C GLY A 96 -13.49 -24.41 -1.37
N GLU A 97 -14.08 -23.45 -2.10
CA GLU A 97 -13.36 -22.78 -3.19
C GLU A 97 -12.19 -21.95 -2.66
N ARG A 98 -11.10 -21.96 -3.42
CA ARG A 98 -9.85 -21.27 -3.10
C ARG A 98 -9.33 -20.49 -4.30
N LEU A 99 -8.77 -19.32 -4.05
CA LEU A 99 -8.09 -18.48 -5.03
C LEU A 99 -6.79 -17.92 -4.43
N ASP A 100 -5.69 -18.10 -5.12
CA ASP A 100 -4.40 -17.52 -4.77
C ASP A 100 -4.12 -16.27 -5.64
N LEU A 101 -3.72 -15.18 -5.01
CA LEU A 101 -3.09 -14.06 -5.70
C LEU A 101 -1.58 -14.27 -5.64
N LEU A 102 -0.96 -14.37 -6.79
CA LEU A 102 0.46 -14.64 -6.93
C LEU A 102 1.25 -13.37 -7.24
N ALA A 103 2.54 -13.37 -6.91
CA ALA A 103 3.42 -12.25 -7.21
C ALA A 103 3.63 -12.07 -8.72
N ASP A 104 3.63 -13.16 -9.47
CA ASP A 104 3.66 -13.14 -10.93
C ASP A 104 2.26 -12.81 -11.49
N PRO A 105 2.11 -11.71 -12.25
CA PRO A 105 0.83 -11.33 -12.84
C PRO A 105 0.26 -12.35 -13.82
N GLN A 106 1.12 -13.07 -14.57
CA GLN A 106 0.67 -14.07 -15.53
C GLN A 106 0.15 -15.33 -14.81
N ALA A 107 0.82 -15.74 -13.75
CA ALA A 107 0.35 -16.84 -12.90
C ALA A 107 -0.96 -16.47 -12.19
N SER A 108 -1.12 -15.22 -11.74
CA SER A 108 -2.40 -14.74 -11.20
C SER A 108 -3.51 -14.72 -12.26
N GLU A 109 -3.22 -14.34 -13.51
CA GLU A 109 -4.18 -14.39 -14.62
C GLU A 109 -4.66 -15.83 -14.85
N ALA A 110 -3.74 -16.82 -14.84
CA ALA A 110 -4.09 -18.25 -14.96
C ALA A 110 -4.95 -18.74 -13.78
N GLU A 111 -4.67 -18.29 -12.55
CA GLU A 111 -5.50 -18.58 -11.38
C GLU A 111 -6.91 -17.97 -11.50
N MET A 112 -7.06 -16.78 -12.07
CA MET A 112 -8.35 -16.18 -12.35
C MET A 112 -9.13 -16.97 -13.41
N GLU A 113 -8.44 -17.48 -14.44
CA GLU A 113 -9.04 -18.34 -15.45
C GLU A 113 -9.55 -19.65 -14.85
N ARG A 114 -8.73 -20.30 -14.04
CA ARG A 114 -9.12 -21.53 -13.32
C ARG A 114 -10.34 -21.31 -12.43
N PHE A 115 -10.41 -20.17 -11.75
CA PHE A 115 -11.44 -19.86 -10.76
C PHE A 115 -12.76 -19.37 -11.37
N GLY A 116 -12.70 -18.52 -12.40
CA GLY A 116 -13.88 -17.84 -12.95
C GLY A 116 -13.98 -17.89 -14.48
N GLY A 117 -13.11 -18.68 -15.14
CA GLY A 117 -13.07 -18.83 -16.60
C GLY A 117 -12.35 -17.68 -17.32
N ALA A 118 -12.23 -17.79 -18.64
CA ALA A 118 -11.50 -16.87 -19.49
C ALA A 118 -11.95 -15.40 -19.36
N LEU A 119 -13.26 -15.17 -19.11
CA LEU A 119 -13.77 -13.83 -18.89
C LEU A 119 -13.21 -13.21 -17.61
N ALA A 120 -13.08 -13.98 -16.52
CA ALA A 120 -12.51 -13.50 -15.27
C ALA A 120 -11.04 -13.14 -15.43
N ALA A 121 -10.27 -13.92 -16.19
CA ALA A 121 -8.88 -13.65 -16.51
C ALA A 121 -8.72 -12.34 -17.33
N ASP A 122 -9.52 -12.17 -18.38
CA ASP A 122 -9.52 -10.95 -19.19
C ASP A 122 -9.89 -9.71 -18.37
N GLN A 123 -10.90 -9.83 -17.51
CA GLN A 123 -11.32 -8.76 -16.61
C GLN A 123 -10.21 -8.41 -15.61
N PHE A 124 -9.54 -9.41 -15.04
CA PHE A 124 -8.41 -9.21 -14.13
C PHE A 124 -7.24 -8.50 -14.81
N LYS A 125 -6.86 -8.93 -16.00
CA LYS A 125 -5.80 -8.30 -16.81
C LYS A 125 -6.10 -6.81 -17.07
N LYS A 126 -7.33 -6.48 -17.49
CA LYS A 126 -7.78 -5.11 -17.71
C LYS A 126 -7.77 -4.29 -16.42
N PHE A 127 -8.20 -4.90 -15.32
CA PHE A 127 -8.17 -4.30 -13.98
C PHE A 127 -6.74 -3.96 -13.56
N CYS A 128 -5.79 -4.90 -13.66
CA CYS A 128 -4.39 -4.68 -13.33
C CYS A 128 -3.75 -3.58 -14.18
N THR A 129 -4.00 -3.59 -15.50
CA THR A 129 -3.50 -2.56 -16.42
C THR A 129 -4.00 -1.16 -16.02
N ARG A 130 -5.28 -1.05 -15.68
CA ARG A 130 -5.88 0.22 -15.23
C ARG A 130 -5.33 0.67 -13.89
N SER A 131 -5.24 -0.24 -12.91
CA SER A 131 -4.68 0.06 -11.59
C SER A 131 -3.23 0.51 -11.70
N ARG A 132 -2.44 -0.11 -12.57
CA ARG A 132 -1.06 0.30 -12.84
C ARG A 132 -0.98 1.70 -13.45
N ALA A 133 -1.77 1.99 -14.46
CA ALA A 133 -1.81 3.32 -15.09
C ALA A 133 -2.22 4.40 -14.08
N LEU A 134 -3.16 4.10 -13.18
CA LEU A 134 -3.56 4.98 -12.10
C LEU A 134 -2.43 5.22 -11.11
N TYR A 135 -1.77 4.16 -10.66
CA TYR A 135 -0.62 4.25 -9.77
C TYR A 135 0.49 5.12 -10.36
N ASP A 136 0.90 4.83 -11.60
CA ASP A 136 1.95 5.57 -12.30
C ASP A 136 1.59 7.05 -12.46
N THR A 137 0.31 7.36 -12.69
CA THR A 137 -0.20 8.73 -12.77
C THR A 137 -0.15 9.47 -11.42
N LEU A 138 -0.47 8.78 -10.33
CA LEU A 138 -0.61 9.39 -9.00
C LEU A 138 0.68 9.37 -8.18
N GLN A 139 1.61 8.46 -8.46
CA GLN A 139 2.82 8.28 -7.66
C GLN A 139 3.62 9.58 -7.51
N GLY A 140 3.93 10.26 -8.62
CA GLY A 140 4.71 11.49 -8.61
C GLY A 140 3.98 12.68 -7.97
N PRO A 141 2.84 13.10 -8.53
CA PRO A 141 2.19 14.34 -8.10
C PRO A 141 1.47 14.24 -6.74
N PHE A 142 1.11 13.02 -6.30
CA PHE A 142 0.38 12.82 -5.06
C PHE A 142 1.23 12.15 -3.98
N MET A 143 1.75 10.93 -4.23
CA MET A 143 2.43 10.13 -3.20
C MET A 143 3.81 10.68 -2.83
N ARG A 144 4.54 11.27 -3.78
CA ARG A 144 5.83 11.94 -3.56
C ARG A 144 5.72 13.42 -3.22
N SER A 145 4.51 13.97 -3.08
CA SER A 145 4.29 15.39 -2.80
C SER A 145 4.26 15.66 -1.31
N GLN A 146 5.00 16.67 -0.85
CA GLN A 146 4.99 17.13 0.53
C GLN A 146 3.64 17.77 0.95
N SER A 147 2.89 18.32 0.00
CA SER A 147 1.59 18.96 0.24
C SER A 147 0.68 18.79 -0.98
N PRO A 148 -0.07 17.68 -1.08
CA PRO A 148 -0.97 17.44 -2.19
C PRO A 148 -2.20 18.36 -2.08
N ARG A 149 -2.13 19.53 -2.69
CA ARG A 149 -3.26 20.45 -2.82
C ARG A 149 -4.00 20.18 -4.12
N LEU A 150 -5.34 20.12 -4.09
CA LEU A 150 -6.17 19.79 -5.26
C LEU A 150 -5.90 20.68 -6.49
N ALA A 151 -5.72 21.99 -6.28
CA ALA A 151 -5.42 22.93 -7.36
C ALA A 151 -4.03 22.67 -8.01
N GLY A 152 -3.00 22.41 -7.21
CA GLY A 152 -1.67 22.06 -7.70
C GLY A 152 -1.60 20.66 -8.29
N PHE A 153 -2.47 19.77 -7.84
CA PHE A 153 -2.59 18.41 -8.33
C PHE A 153 -3.11 18.36 -9.77
N ALA A 154 -4.21 19.06 -10.06
CA ALA A 154 -4.76 19.15 -11.42
C ALA A 154 -3.75 19.74 -12.44
N ALA A 155 -2.98 20.74 -12.02
CA ALA A 155 -1.95 21.34 -12.87
C ALA A 155 -0.76 20.40 -13.15
N ARG A 156 -0.40 19.53 -12.20
CA ARG A 156 0.71 18.56 -12.34
C ARG A 156 0.34 17.32 -13.16
N LEU A 157 -0.94 16.94 -13.14
CA LEU A 157 -1.42 15.76 -13.87
C LEU A 157 -1.39 15.94 -15.39
N GLY A 158 -1.58 17.15 -15.86
CA GLY A 158 -1.72 17.41 -17.30
C GLY A 158 -2.96 16.73 -17.91
N PRO A 159 -3.15 16.85 -19.24
CA PRO A 159 -4.32 16.29 -19.92
C PRO A 159 -4.44 14.76 -19.82
N ALA A 160 -3.30 14.05 -19.87
CA ALA A 160 -3.27 12.58 -19.79
C ALA A 160 -3.71 12.08 -18.41
N GLY A 161 -3.21 12.71 -17.33
CA GLY A 161 -3.59 12.36 -15.97
C GLY A 161 -5.06 12.68 -15.66
N LEU A 162 -5.57 13.78 -16.20
CA LEU A 162 -6.98 14.12 -16.08
C LEU A 162 -7.88 13.08 -16.76
N SER A 163 -7.47 12.56 -17.92
CA SER A 163 -8.16 11.47 -18.61
C SER A 163 -8.22 10.19 -17.77
N VAL A 164 -7.11 9.81 -17.11
CA VAL A 164 -7.08 8.65 -16.21
C VAL A 164 -8.04 8.83 -15.03
N LEU A 165 -8.06 9.99 -14.40
CA LEU A 165 -8.96 10.27 -13.28
C LEU A 165 -10.44 10.27 -13.71
N THR A 166 -10.76 10.80 -14.89
CA THR A 166 -12.16 10.80 -15.38
C THR A 166 -12.66 9.39 -15.71
N GLN A 167 -11.79 8.50 -16.19
CA GLN A 167 -12.13 7.10 -16.45
C GLN A 167 -12.49 6.34 -15.15
N LEU A 168 -11.92 6.72 -14.01
CA LEU A 168 -12.24 6.13 -12.71
C LEU A 168 -13.57 6.60 -12.14
N GLY A 169 -14.15 7.67 -12.70
CA GLY A 169 -15.38 8.26 -12.18
C GLY A 169 -15.20 8.74 -10.73
N PRO A 170 -14.71 9.99 -10.53
CA PRO A 170 -14.37 10.52 -9.20
C PRO A 170 -15.55 10.52 -8.21
N MET A 171 -16.77 10.35 -8.72
CA MET A 171 -18.02 10.27 -7.93
C MET A 171 -18.45 8.83 -7.62
N ARG A 172 -17.66 7.81 -8.04
CA ARG A 172 -18.05 6.41 -7.81
C ARG A 172 -17.37 5.85 -6.57
N THR A 173 -18.08 4.94 -5.91
CA THR A 173 -17.48 4.12 -4.86
C THR A 173 -16.64 3.00 -5.48
N LEU A 174 -15.71 2.47 -4.69
CA LEU A 174 -14.91 1.30 -5.09
C LEU A 174 -15.81 0.14 -5.50
N TRP A 175 -16.89 -0.12 -4.74
CA TRP A 175 -17.85 -1.19 -5.06
C TRP A 175 -18.52 -1.00 -6.42
N GLN A 176 -19.00 0.20 -6.72
CA GLN A 176 -19.61 0.53 -8.02
C GLN A 176 -18.61 0.35 -9.18
N GLN A 177 -17.34 0.65 -8.94
CA GLN A 177 -16.31 0.43 -9.94
C GLN A 177 -16.04 -1.06 -10.13
N LEU A 178 -15.89 -1.83 -9.05
CA LEU A 178 -15.66 -3.28 -9.12
C LEU A 178 -16.84 -4.03 -9.78
N GLN A 179 -18.07 -3.56 -9.63
CA GLN A 179 -19.22 -4.11 -10.36
C GLN A 179 -19.11 -3.94 -11.89
N ARG A 180 -18.40 -2.95 -12.37
CA ARG A 180 -18.10 -2.73 -13.80
C ARG A 180 -16.91 -3.53 -14.30
N GLU A 181 -15.92 -3.75 -13.41
CA GLU A 181 -14.70 -4.48 -13.74
C GLU A 181 -14.95 -5.99 -13.79
N PHE A 182 -15.70 -6.53 -12.82
CA PHE A 182 -15.84 -7.95 -12.63
C PHE A 182 -17.31 -8.40 -12.66
N GLN A 183 -17.60 -9.39 -13.48
CA GLN A 183 -18.91 -10.06 -13.44
C GLN A 183 -18.98 -11.07 -12.30
N HIS A 184 -17.86 -11.71 -11.95
CA HIS A 184 -17.80 -12.71 -10.90
C HIS A 184 -17.92 -12.08 -9.50
N PRO A 185 -18.90 -12.47 -8.66
CA PRO A 185 -19.20 -11.80 -7.39
C PRO A 185 -18.03 -11.93 -6.38
N ARG A 186 -17.35 -13.06 -6.37
CA ARG A 186 -16.22 -13.28 -5.46
C ARG A 186 -15.00 -12.44 -5.82
N LEU A 187 -14.77 -12.12 -7.09
CA LEU A 187 -13.71 -11.20 -7.47
C LEU A 187 -14.04 -9.78 -7.02
N ARG A 188 -15.31 -9.34 -7.08
CA ARG A 188 -15.71 -8.06 -6.46
C ARG A 188 -15.47 -8.04 -4.96
N GLN A 189 -15.81 -9.13 -4.27
CA GLN A 189 -15.55 -9.29 -2.83
C GLN A 189 -14.05 -9.24 -2.53
N LEU A 190 -13.25 -9.99 -3.28
CA LEU A 190 -11.81 -10.06 -3.12
C LEU A 190 -11.15 -8.68 -3.24
N PHE A 191 -11.41 -7.96 -4.34
CA PHE A 191 -10.81 -6.64 -4.56
C PHE A 191 -11.46 -5.54 -3.71
N GLY A 192 -12.73 -5.70 -3.32
CA GLY A 192 -13.41 -4.79 -2.40
C GLY A 192 -12.80 -4.75 -1.01
N ARG A 193 -12.20 -5.85 -0.55
CA ARG A 193 -11.55 -5.90 0.77
C ARG A 193 -10.38 -4.91 0.90
N TYR A 194 -9.75 -4.48 -0.20
CA TYR A 194 -8.64 -3.54 -0.13
C TYR A 194 -9.02 -2.19 0.49
N ALA A 195 -10.29 -1.79 0.45
CA ALA A 195 -10.77 -0.63 1.20
C ALA A 195 -10.52 -0.72 2.71
N THR A 196 -10.44 -1.93 3.27
CA THR A 196 -10.20 -2.13 4.71
C THR A 196 -8.80 -1.70 5.16
N TYR A 197 -7.81 -1.67 4.27
CA TYR A 197 -6.47 -1.17 4.59
C TYR A 197 -6.48 0.30 5.03
N CYS A 198 -7.43 1.08 4.53
CA CYS A 198 -7.64 2.47 4.93
C CYS A 198 -8.76 2.63 5.97
N GLY A 199 -9.18 1.54 6.62
CA GLY A 199 -10.26 1.57 7.60
C GLY A 199 -11.62 1.94 7.01
N SER A 200 -11.83 1.72 5.70
CA SER A 200 -13.04 2.08 4.99
C SER A 200 -13.80 0.86 4.46
N SER A 201 -15.00 1.10 3.96
CA SER A 201 -15.85 0.11 3.31
C SER A 201 -15.82 0.33 1.78
N PRO A 202 -15.83 -0.72 0.94
CA PRO A 202 -15.85 -0.54 -0.52
C PRO A 202 -17.08 0.22 -1.02
N TRP A 203 -18.17 0.23 -0.26
CA TRP A 203 -19.39 0.99 -0.58
C TRP A 203 -19.26 2.50 -0.30
N GLN A 204 -18.27 2.91 0.49
CA GLN A 204 -18.02 4.31 0.87
C GLN A 204 -16.69 4.83 0.33
N ALA A 205 -15.70 3.96 0.20
CA ALA A 205 -14.40 4.31 -0.35
C ALA A 205 -14.52 4.79 -1.81
N PRO A 206 -13.81 5.85 -2.21
CA PRO A 206 -13.80 6.28 -3.60
C PRO A 206 -13.14 5.24 -4.52
N ALA A 207 -13.53 5.20 -5.79
CA ALA A 207 -12.98 4.27 -6.77
C ALA A 207 -11.45 4.40 -6.97
N THR A 208 -10.88 5.55 -6.65
CA THR A 208 -9.42 5.78 -6.67
C THR A 208 -8.65 4.93 -5.68
N MET A 209 -9.33 4.26 -4.74
CA MET A 209 -8.74 3.29 -3.81
C MET A 209 -8.42 1.93 -4.44
N MET A 210 -8.49 1.81 -5.77
CA MET A 210 -8.05 0.63 -6.54
C MET A 210 -6.52 0.50 -6.66
N LEU A 211 -5.77 1.41 -6.04
CA LEU A 211 -4.32 1.47 -6.06
C LEU A 211 -3.67 0.35 -5.26
#